data_fe118efddcb36005077c5bab39294780
#
_entry.id   fe118efddcb36005077c5bab39294780
#
_cell.length_a   1.000
_cell.length_b   1.000
_cell.length_c   1.000
_cell.angle_alpha   90.00
_cell.angle_beta   90.00
_cell.angle_gamma   90.00
#
_symmetry.space_group_name_H-M   'P 1'
#
loop_
_entity.id
_entity.type
_entity.pdbx_description
1 polymer ?
#
loop_
_entity_poly.entity_id
_entity_poly.type
_entity_poly.pdbx_seq_one_letter_code
_entity_poly.pdbx_strand_id
1 'polypeptide(L)'
;MWRNPARVLSSGVKVTYCDGEGREDPENILEYFNPVNSYTRSGWCLDLGKYYSLRLTDYTLRQRGSNSKNFLQNFKIQGRLNDDDEWSLLNRHYKVNWKLREWSYYGKSGDKIKPVPCKTKTWSVEGELKAHRQFQIVQLRDSMPTGAPQMSLAGIELYGVLSVPDFD
;
A
#
# COMPACT_ATOMS: atom_id res chain seq x y z
N MET A 1 3.76 -20.72 -1.76
CA MET A 1 4.14 -19.55 -0.91
C MET A 1 3.84 -18.31 -1.72
N TRP A 2 2.88 -17.54 -1.31
CA TRP A 2 2.49 -16.29 -2.00
C TRP A 2 3.56 -15.23 -1.76
N ARG A 3 4.05 -14.61 -2.81
CA ARG A 3 5.04 -13.53 -2.72
C ARG A 3 4.39 -12.23 -3.17
N ASN A 4 4.67 -11.14 -2.46
CA ASN A 4 4.27 -9.80 -2.90
C ASN A 4 4.92 -9.51 -4.26
N PRO A 5 4.15 -9.36 -5.36
CA PRO A 5 4.72 -9.12 -6.68
C PRO A 5 5.53 -7.82 -6.74
N ALA A 6 5.13 -6.79 -6.00
CA ALA A 6 5.89 -5.56 -5.89
C ALA A 6 7.31 -5.82 -5.36
N ARG A 7 7.47 -6.78 -4.46
CA ARG A 7 8.77 -7.19 -3.92
C ARG A 7 9.57 -8.10 -4.84
N VAL A 8 8.89 -9.00 -5.56
CA VAL A 8 9.55 -9.90 -6.55
C VAL A 8 10.09 -9.10 -7.72
N LEU A 9 9.39 -8.03 -8.10
CA LEU A 9 9.73 -7.12 -9.19
C LEU A 9 10.57 -5.91 -8.72
N SER A 10 11.31 -6.05 -7.64
CA SER A 10 11.98 -4.94 -6.92
C SER A 10 12.81 -3.98 -7.79
N SER A 11 13.25 -4.39 -8.96
CA SER A 11 13.93 -3.53 -9.93
C SER A 11 13.00 -2.78 -10.89
N GLY A 12 11.69 -3.00 -10.85
CA GLY A 12 10.72 -2.46 -11.81
C GLY A 12 9.49 -1.78 -11.21
N VAL A 13 9.21 -2.02 -9.93
CA VAL A 13 8.07 -1.39 -9.25
C VAL A 13 8.46 0.01 -8.79
N LYS A 14 7.68 0.99 -9.18
CA LYS A 14 7.84 2.38 -8.76
C LYS A 14 6.69 2.79 -7.84
N VAL A 15 7.02 3.46 -6.74
CA VAL A 15 6.05 4.07 -5.85
C VAL A 15 6.19 5.57 -5.87
N THR A 16 5.08 6.28 -5.95
CA THR A 16 5.01 7.74 -5.88
C THR A 16 3.85 8.17 -4.99
N TYR A 17 3.88 9.41 -4.52
CA TYR A 17 2.70 10.03 -3.93
C TYR A 17 1.72 10.46 -5.03
N CYS A 18 0.41 10.30 -4.78
CA CYS A 18 -0.61 10.57 -5.82
C CYS A 18 -0.65 12.03 -6.29
N ASP A 19 -0.27 12.98 -5.44
CA ASP A 19 -0.18 14.42 -5.75
C ASP A 19 1.28 14.93 -5.80
N GLY A 20 2.25 14.02 -5.73
CA GLY A 20 3.67 14.36 -5.65
C GLY A 20 4.13 14.87 -4.29
N GLU A 21 3.24 14.98 -3.30
CA GLU A 21 3.56 15.53 -1.98
C GLU A 21 3.53 14.46 -0.88
N GLY A 22 4.62 14.38 -0.14
CA GLY A 22 4.73 13.47 1.00
C GLY A 22 6.02 13.67 1.79
N ARG A 23 6.16 12.92 2.88
CA ARG A 23 7.39 12.87 3.69
C ARG A 23 7.90 11.44 3.73
N GLU A 24 9.21 11.31 3.80
CA GLU A 24 9.94 10.07 3.66
C GLU A 24 9.82 9.50 2.24
N ASP A 25 10.60 8.49 1.94
CA ASP A 25 10.57 7.84 0.64
C ASP A 25 9.25 7.05 0.47
N PRO A 26 8.46 7.30 -0.58
CA PRO A 26 7.25 6.53 -0.81
C PRO A 26 7.53 5.03 -1.03
N GLU A 27 8.71 4.64 -1.51
CA GLU A 27 9.10 3.24 -1.68
C GLU A 27 9.27 2.49 -0.35
N ASN A 28 9.35 3.17 0.78
CA ASN A 28 9.37 2.54 2.10
C ASN A 28 8.16 1.60 2.33
N ILE A 29 7.04 1.82 1.66
CA ILE A 29 5.88 0.91 1.77
C ILE A 29 6.10 -0.47 1.15
N LEU A 30 7.15 -0.66 0.35
CA LEU A 30 7.55 -1.96 -0.20
C LEU A 30 8.47 -2.73 0.76
N GLU A 31 9.05 -2.06 1.76
CA GLU A 31 10.00 -2.66 2.68
C GLU A 31 9.30 -3.57 3.70
N TYR A 32 9.78 -4.81 3.80
CA TYR A 32 9.18 -5.81 4.67
C TYR A 32 9.88 -5.95 6.01
N PHE A 33 11.22 -5.96 6.01
CA PHE A 33 12.00 -6.29 7.21
C PHE A 33 12.25 -5.13 8.15
N ASN A 34 12.31 -3.93 7.63
CA ASN A 34 12.52 -2.72 8.41
C ASN A 34 11.45 -1.68 8.05
N PRO A 35 10.19 -1.91 8.47
CA PRO A 35 9.09 -1.06 8.07
C PRO A 35 9.30 0.37 8.55
N VAL A 36 9.33 1.30 7.61
CA VAL A 36 9.41 2.74 7.85
C VAL A 36 8.13 3.38 7.35
N ASN A 37 7.55 4.28 8.14
CA ASN A 37 6.37 5.00 7.71
C ASN A 37 6.71 5.95 6.56
N SER A 38 5.86 5.95 5.57
CA SER A 38 5.73 6.98 4.55
C SER A 38 4.47 7.79 4.85
N TYR A 39 4.48 9.10 4.62
CA TYR A 39 3.41 10.01 5.02
C TYR A 39 2.93 10.86 3.84
N THR A 40 1.63 10.95 3.66
CA THR A 40 1.02 11.81 2.64
C THR A 40 -0.39 12.23 3.05
N ARG A 41 -0.94 13.25 2.36
CA ARG A 41 -2.35 13.64 2.48
C ARG A 41 -3.22 13.10 1.35
N SER A 42 -2.63 12.66 0.27
CA SER A 42 -3.35 12.19 -0.93
C SER A 42 -3.42 10.69 -1.05
N GLY A 43 -2.28 10.01 -1.00
CA GLY A 43 -2.16 8.58 -1.16
C GLY A 43 -0.88 8.16 -1.86
N TRP A 44 -0.79 6.87 -2.16
CA TRP A 44 0.34 6.23 -2.81
C TRP A 44 -0.10 5.60 -4.13
N CYS A 45 0.71 5.77 -5.16
CA CYS A 45 0.55 5.13 -6.45
C CYS A 45 1.70 4.13 -6.68
N LEU A 46 1.35 2.89 -7.00
CA LEU A 46 2.28 1.82 -7.34
C LEU A 46 2.17 1.53 -8.84
N ASP A 47 3.28 1.47 -9.54
CA ASP A 47 3.38 1.04 -10.94
C ASP A 47 4.26 -0.20 -11.02
N LEU A 48 3.71 -1.31 -11.50
CA LEU A 48 4.43 -2.58 -11.67
C LEU A 48 5.40 -2.56 -12.85
N GLY A 49 5.39 -1.48 -13.62
CA GLY A 49 6.17 -1.37 -14.86
C GLY A 49 5.43 -1.91 -16.08
N LYS A 50 5.84 -1.46 -17.25
CA LYS A 50 5.12 -1.66 -18.53
C LYS A 50 4.91 -3.11 -18.96
N TYR A 51 5.69 -4.03 -18.40
CA TYR A 51 5.65 -5.45 -18.77
C TYR A 51 4.80 -6.31 -17.84
N TYR A 52 4.24 -5.74 -16.79
CA TYR A 52 3.55 -6.52 -15.77
C TYR A 52 2.15 -6.00 -15.54
N SER A 53 1.23 -6.92 -15.34
CA SER A 53 -0.09 -6.62 -14.79
C SER A 53 -0.48 -7.66 -13.76
N LEU A 54 -1.26 -7.26 -12.77
CA LEU A 54 -1.69 -8.10 -11.67
C LEU A 54 -3.22 -8.11 -11.62
N ARG A 55 -3.78 -9.31 -11.64
CA ARG A 55 -5.16 -9.54 -11.25
C ARG A 55 -5.19 -9.68 -9.74
N LEU A 56 -5.46 -8.57 -9.07
CA LEU A 56 -5.41 -8.48 -7.62
C LEU A 56 -6.57 -9.25 -6.99
N THR A 57 -6.27 -10.21 -6.12
CA THR A 57 -7.28 -10.96 -5.35
C THR A 57 -7.38 -10.47 -3.90
N ASP A 58 -6.24 -10.17 -3.29
CA ASP A 58 -6.14 -9.74 -1.91
C ASP A 58 -5.02 -8.71 -1.76
N TYR A 59 -5.07 -7.92 -0.69
CA TYR A 59 -3.99 -7.03 -0.33
C TYR A 59 -3.90 -6.85 1.18
N THR A 60 -2.69 -6.64 1.66
CA THR A 60 -2.39 -6.37 3.06
C THR A 60 -1.77 -4.99 3.20
N LEU A 61 -2.27 -4.20 4.14
CA LEU A 61 -1.65 -2.94 4.54
C LEU A 61 -1.05 -3.07 5.94
N ARG A 62 0.06 -2.36 6.14
CA ARG A 62 0.78 -2.33 7.41
C ARG A 62 0.87 -0.90 7.95
N GLN A 63 0.54 -0.75 9.22
CA GLN A 63 0.71 0.48 9.99
C GLN A 63 1.78 0.28 11.04
N ARG A 64 2.66 1.27 11.22
CA ARG A 64 3.73 1.23 12.21
C ARG A 64 3.50 2.26 13.31
N GLY A 65 3.78 1.85 14.55
CA GLY A 65 3.76 2.72 15.72
C GLY A 65 2.51 2.59 16.58
N SER A 66 2.50 3.30 17.67
CA SER A 66 1.41 3.31 18.66
C SER A 66 0.40 4.44 18.46
N ASN A 67 0.77 5.48 17.70
CA ASN A 67 -0.11 6.63 17.48
C ASN A 67 -1.07 6.39 16.33
N SER A 68 -2.31 6.03 16.66
CA SER A 68 -3.35 5.74 15.68
C SER A 68 -3.90 6.97 14.93
N LYS A 69 -3.51 8.20 15.31
CA LYS A 69 -4.03 9.43 14.68
C LYS A 69 -3.68 9.53 13.19
N ASN A 70 -2.53 8.97 12.79
CA ASN A 70 -2.06 8.98 11.41
C ASN A 70 -2.40 7.70 10.65
N PHE A 71 -3.10 6.75 11.27
CA PHE A 71 -3.44 5.50 10.60
C PHE A 71 -4.50 5.73 9.53
N LEU A 72 -4.33 5.03 8.42
CA LEU A 72 -5.24 5.05 7.29
C LEU A 72 -6.59 4.43 7.70
N GLN A 73 -7.62 5.25 7.88
CA GLN A 73 -8.93 4.81 8.37
C GLN A 73 -10.00 4.79 7.27
N ASN A 74 -10.01 5.80 6.42
CA ASN A 74 -10.98 5.96 5.36
C ASN A 74 -10.23 6.10 4.03
N PHE A 75 -10.32 5.06 3.21
CA PHE A 75 -9.56 5.02 1.96
C PHE A 75 -10.24 4.14 0.92
N LYS A 76 -9.81 4.27 -0.31
CA LYS A 76 -10.12 3.37 -1.40
C LYS A 76 -8.83 2.85 -2.03
N ILE A 77 -8.91 1.64 -2.57
CA ILE A 77 -7.91 1.11 -3.49
C ILE A 77 -8.52 1.05 -4.89
N GLN A 78 -7.75 1.48 -5.87
CA GLN A 78 -8.13 1.54 -7.27
C GLN A 78 -7.02 0.95 -8.13
N GLY A 79 -7.38 0.46 -9.32
CA GLY A 79 -6.43 -0.05 -10.30
C GLY A 79 -6.72 0.47 -11.69
N ARG A 80 -5.69 0.54 -12.55
CA ARG A 80 -5.81 0.78 -13.98
C ARG A 80 -4.73 0.04 -14.77
N LEU A 81 -4.99 -0.24 -16.04
CA LEU A 81 -4.04 -0.96 -16.88
C LEU A 81 -3.11 0.00 -17.62
N ASN A 82 -3.64 1.04 -18.25
CA ASN A 82 -2.88 2.04 -19.00
C ASN A 82 -2.92 3.41 -18.32
N ASP A 83 -1.99 4.29 -18.69
CA ASP A 83 -1.89 5.63 -18.11
C ASP A 83 -3.11 6.51 -18.42
N ASP A 84 -3.75 6.29 -19.57
CA ASP A 84 -4.93 7.03 -20.02
C ASP A 84 -6.26 6.41 -19.54
N ASP A 85 -6.22 5.24 -18.91
CA ASP A 85 -7.43 4.59 -18.40
C ASP A 85 -7.93 5.30 -17.13
N GLU A 86 -9.25 5.31 -16.97
CA GLU A 86 -9.86 5.71 -15.71
C GLU A 86 -9.54 4.72 -14.59
N TRP A 87 -9.44 5.22 -13.36
CA TRP A 87 -9.22 4.40 -12.19
C TRP A 87 -10.46 3.58 -11.84
N SER A 88 -10.35 2.26 -11.91
CA SER A 88 -11.39 1.33 -11.47
C SER A 88 -11.34 1.12 -9.96
N LEU A 89 -12.47 1.27 -9.29
CA LEU A 89 -12.59 1.00 -7.86
C LEU A 89 -12.46 -0.51 -7.59
N LEU A 90 -11.53 -0.89 -6.71
CA LEU A 90 -11.34 -2.27 -6.26
C LEU A 90 -11.95 -2.50 -4.87
N ASN A 91 -11.71 -1.60 -3.95
CA ASN A 91 -12.32 -1.61 -2.62
C ASN A 91 -12.43 -0.20 -2.02
N ARG A 92 -13.36 -0.04 -1.07
CA ARG A 92 -13.54 1.18 -0.30
C ARG A 92 -13.75 0.83 1.17
N HIS A 93 -13.05 1.52 2.05
CA HIS A 93 -13.06 1.27 3.48
C HIS A 93 -13.38 2.53 4.28
N TYR A 94 -14.16 2.35 5.35
CA TYR A 94 -14.52 3.41 6.27
C TYR A 94 -14.26 2.97 7.71
N LYS A 95 -13.74 3.88 8.54
CA LYS A 95 -13.51 3.67 9.96
C LYS A 95 -12.77 2.37 10.29
N VAL A 96 -11.71 2.08 9.51
CA VAL A 96 -10.94 0.86 9.68
C VAL A 96 -10.38 0.78 11.09
N ASN A 97 -10.72 -0.30 11.78
CA ASN A 97 -10.20 -0.59 13.11
C ASN A 97 -8.89 -1.36 13.00
N TRP A 98 -7.79 -0.74 13.39
CA TRP A 98 -6.45 -1.32 13.39
C TRP A 98 -6.10 -2.07 14.69
N LYS A 99 -7.05 -2.33 15.59
CA LYS A 99 -6.78 -3.01 16.86
C LYS A 99 -6.52 -4.50 16.75
N LEU A 100 -6.76 -5.12 15.58
CA LEU A 100 -6.65 -6.56 15.36
C LEU A 100 -5.25 -6.94 14.89
N ARG A 101 -4.50 -7.64 15.75
CA ARG A 101 -3.17 -8.25 15.61
C ARG A 101 -2.03 -7.24 15.61
N GLU A 102 -1.37 -7.16 16.73
CA GLU A 102 -0.06 -6.52 16.86
C GLU A 102 1.03 -7.54 16.51
N TRP A 103 1.90 -7.15 15.56
CA TRP A 103 3.13 -7.88 15.26
C TRP A 103 4.29 -6.97 15.64
N SER A 104 5.30 -7.55 16.28
CA SER A 104 6.54 -6.83 16.53
C SER A 104 7.56 -7.20 15.46
N TYR A 105 8.00 -6.23 14.69
CA TYR A 105 9.17 -6.36 13.81
C TYR A 105 10.39 -5.82 14.56
N TYR A 106 11.52 -6.45 14.30
CA TYR A 106 12.79 -5.97 14.86
C TYR A 106 13.40 -4.95 13.92
N GLY A 107 13.35 -3.68 14.31
CA GLY A 107 13.99 -2.59 13.59
C GLY A 107 15.30 -2.17 14.24
N LYS A 108 16.27 -1.72 13.46
CA LYS A 108 17.48 -1.09 14.01
C LYS A 108 17.14 0.33 14.48
N SER A 109 17.45 0.62 15.73
CA SER A 109 17.50 1.98 16.27
C SER A 109 18.88 2.15 16.89
N GLY A 110 19.82 2.76 16.14
CA GLY A 110 21.24 2.73 16.47
C GLY A 110 21.80 1.30 16.47
N ASP A 111 22.65 0.95 17.42
CA ASP A 111 23.25 -0.39 17.53
C ASP A 111 22.35 -1.43 18.22
N LYS A 112 21.11 -1.07 18.54
CA LYS A 112 20.19 -1.98 19.24
C LYS A 112 19.01 -2.35 18.34
N ILE A 113 18.77 -3.67 18.21
CA ILE A 113 17.57 -4.21 17.60
C ILE A 113 16.44 -4.11 18.62
N LYS A 114 15.42 -3.30 18.33
CA LYS A 114 14.23 -3.15 19.18
C LYS A 114 12.98 -3.62 18.43
N PRO A 115 12.01 -4.24 19.13
CA PRO A 115 10.73 -4.53 18.52
C PRO A 115 10.01 -3.24 18.14
N VAL A 116 9.53 -3.18 16.90
CA VAL A 116 8.73 -2.07 16.38
C VAL A 116 7.29 -2.56 16.24
N PRO A 117 6.33 -1.98 16.98
CA PRO A 117 4.94 -2.41 16.87
C PRO A 117 4.40 -2.07 15.48
N CYS A 118 3.85 -3.08 14.82
CA CYS A 118 3.16 -2.94 13.53
C CYS A 118 1.80 -3.59 13.60
N LYS A 119 0.83 -3.01 12.91
CA LYS A 119 -0.52 -3.55 12.75
C LYS A 119 -0.73 -3.84 11.28
N THR A 120 -1.21 -5.04 10.99
CA THR A 120 -1.51 -5.46 9.61
C THR A 120 -2.97 -5.83 9.46
N LYS A 121 -3.51 -5.60 8.28
CA LYS A 121 -4.84 -6.05 7.93
C LYS A 121 -4.89 -6.41 6.45
N THR A 122 -5.58 -7.52 6.17
CA THR A 122 -5.75 -8.05 4.82
C THR A 122 -7.22 -7.97 4.42
N TRP A 123 -7.46 -7.63 3.17
CA TRP A 123 -8.78 -7.61 2.54
C TRP A 123 -8.75 -8.35 1.21
N SER A 124 -9.83 -9.04 0.91
CA SER A 124 -10.07 -9.59 -0.42
C SER A 124 -10.74 -8.53 -1.31
N VAL A 125 -10.41 -8.56 -2.59
CA VAL A 125 -11.05 -7.73 -3.61
C VAL A 125 -12.34 -8.42 -4.03
N GLU A 126 -13.45 -7.69 -4.00
CA GLU A 126 -14.77 -8.19 -4.42
C GLU A 126 -15.07 -7.77 -5.87
N GLY A 127 -15.73 -8.64 -6.62
CA GLY A 127 -16.17 -8.38 -7.97
C GLY A 127 -15.32 -8.97 -9.09
N GLU A 128 -15.44 -8.43 -10.30
CA GLU A 128 -14.69 -8.91 -11.46
C GLU A 128 -13.20 -8.57 -11.34
N LEU A 129 -12.36 -9.60 -11.29
CA LEU A 129 -10.92 -9.46 -11.15
C LEU A 129 -10.30 -9.17 -12.53
N LYS A 130 -10.10 -7.89 -12.83
CA LYS A 130 -9.36 -7.43 -14.01
C LYS A 130 -7.87 -7.29 -13.71
N ALA A 131 -7.05 -7.42 -14.74
CA ALA A 131 -5.62 -7.16 -14.64
C ALA A 131 -5.36 -5.64 -14.64
N HIS A 132 -4.53 -5.18 -13.73
CA HIS A 132 -4.10 -3.78 -13.61
C HIS A 132 -2.58 -3.71 -13.52
N ARG A 133 -1.99 -2.68 -14.12
CA ARG A 133 -0.56 -2.36 -14.01
C ARG A 133 -0.29 -1.43 -12.85
N GLN A 134 -1.18 -0.48 -12.65
CA GLN A 134 -1.04 0.53 -11.61
C GLN A 134 -2.13 0.38 -10.55
N PHE A 135 -1.74 0.64 -9.32
CA PHE A 135 -2.62 0.64 -8.17
C PHE A 135 -2.44 1.93 -7.39
N GLN A 136 -3.52 2.47 -6.83
CA GLN A 136 -3.43 3.59 -5.91
C GLN A 136 -4.25 3.34 -4.64
N ILE A 137 -3.69 3.78 -3.51
CA ILE A 137 -4.38 3.85 -2.23
C ILE A 137 -4.61 5.33 -1.96
N VAL A 138 -5.87 5.74 -1.93
CA VAL A 138 -6.26 7.15 -1.83
C VAL A 138 -7.12 7.36 -0.62
N GLN A 139 -6.80 8.39 0.17
CA GLN A 139 -7.63 8.80 1.29
C GLN A 139 -8.96 9.36 0.80
N LEU A 140 -10.05 9.00 1.50
CA LEU A 140 -11.36 9.58 1.27
C LEU A 140 -11.46 10.92 2.03
N ARG A 141 -11.58 12.04 1.30
CA ARG A 141 -11.56 13.39 1.87
C ARG A 141 -12.74 13.72 2.76
N ASP A 142 -13.91 13.17 2.46
CA ASP A 142 -15.18 13.47 3.15
C ASP A 142 -15.22 13.03 4.62
N SER A 143 -14.22 12.33 5.08
CA SER A 143 -14.13 11.76 6.43
C SER A 143 -12.97 12.30 7.25
N MET A 144 -12.25 13.31 6.75
CA MET A 144 -11.14 13.92 7.48
C MET A 144 -11.65 14.97 8.45
N PRO A 145 -11.28 14.91 9.75
CA PRO A 145 -11.42 16.07 10.61
C PRO A 145 -10.64 17.24 10.00
N THR A 146 -11.20 18.43 10.05
CA THR A 146 -10.49 19.67 9.69
C THR A 146 -9.16 19.74 10.44
N GLY A 147 -8.05 19.81 9.71
CA GLY A 147 -6.71 19.76 10.31
C GLY A 147 -6.15 18.36 10.54
N ALA A 148 -6.73 17.33 9.94
CA ALA A 148 -6.21 15.98 10.05
C ALA A 148 -4.73 15.90 9.66
N PRO A 149 -3.93 15.16 10.45
CA PRO A 149 -2.54 14.92 10.13
C PRO A 149 -2.40 14.11 8.84
N GLN A 150 -1.21 14.11 8.27
CA GLN A 150 -0.88 13.24 7.15
C GLN A 150 -1.15 11.78 7.52
N MET A 151 -1.66 11.01 6.55
CA MET A 151 -1.75 9.55 6.68
C MET A 151 -0.36 8.93 6.69
N SER A 152 -0.20 7.83 7.39
CA SER A 152 0.99 6.99 7.33
C SER A 152 0.68 5.61 6.79
N LEU A 153 1.64 5.04 6.09
CA LEU A 153 1.64 3.65 5.66
C LEU A 153 3.07 3.11 5.78
N ALA A 154 3.22 1.94 6.38
CA ALA A 154 4.51 1.30 6.61
C ALA A 154 4.71 0.04 5.78
N GLY A 155 3.70 -0.38 5.03
CA GLY A 155 3.82 -1.52 4.14
C GLY A 155 2.56 -1.82 3.35
N ILE A 156 2.77 -2.37 2.15
CA ILE A 156 1.74 -2.93 1.30
C ILE A 156 2.21 -4.27 0.73
N GLU A 157 1.29 -5.21 0.69
CA GLU A 157 1.48 -6.49 0.01
C GLU A 157 0.28 -6.71 -0.91
N LEU A 158 0.55 -7.03 -2.17
CA LEU A 158 -0.45 -7.33 -3.18
C LEU A 158 -0.40 -8.81 -3.51
N TYR A 159 -1.55 -9.46 -3.64
CA TYR A 159 -1.66 -10.88 -3.94
C TYR A 159 -2.58 -11.10 -5.13
N GLY A 160 -2.26 -12.06 -5.98
CA GLY A 160 -3.07 -12.34 -7.16
C GLY A 160 -2.31 -13.08 -8.24
N VAL A 161 -2.82 -12.99 -9.46
CA VAL A 161 -2.22 -13.61 -10.64
C VAL A 161 -1.45 -12.54 -11.42
N LEU A 162 -0.12 -12.67 -11.43
CA LEU A 162 0.78 -11.81 -12.20
C LEU A 162 0.82 -12.31 -13.65
N SER A 163 0.52 -11.41 -14.57
CA SER A 163 0.71 -11.64 -16.01
C SER A 163 1.99 -10.96 -16.46
N VAL A 164 2.79 -11.71 -17.20
CA VAL A 164 4.01 -11.27 -17.87
C VAL A 164 3.72 -11.36 -19.36
N PRO A 165 4.09 -10.36 -20.19
CA PRO A 165 3.98 -10.50 -21.63
C PRO A 165 4.78 -11.71 -22.11
N ASP A 166 4.19 -12.47 -23.01
CA ASP A 166 4.94 -13.49 -23.74
C ASP A 166 6.03 -12.74 -24.55
N PHE A 167 7.27 -13.05 -24.27
CA PHE A 167 8.39 -12.60 -25.12
C PHE A 167 8.45 -13.58 -26.29
N ASP A 168 7.82 -13.19 -27.40
CA ASP A 168 8.07 -13.79 -28.71
C ASP A 168 9.46 -13.38 -29.24
#